data_3b2e1df0c7a90eaf2bc3297b698032d9
#
_entry.id   3b2e1df0c7a90eaf2bc3297b698032d9
#
_cell.length_a   1.000
_cell.length_b   1.000
_cell.length_c   1.000
_cell.angle_alpha   90.00
_cell.angle_beta   90.00
_cell.angle_gamma   90.00
#
_symmetry.space_group_name_H-M   'P 1'
#
loop_
_entity.id
_entity.type
_entity.pdbx_description
1 polymer ?
#
loop_
_entity_poly.entity_id
_entity_poly.type
_entity_poly.pdbx_seq_one_letter_code
_entity_poly.pdbx_strand_id
1 'polypeptide(L)'
;MHSFDRPVVTTTYRNSGQAMAAFFDAAMAAQLAVALWRQPGSASSQAVVDLSGPTQPAAIDFQSAEPAFVFSPFFSQEGKQPLRIRADVLLCGADLHARQELWNGQRQRYERFVAFYQAALAGQPQAAQRWHAPSKPQAPHSSDYDEYCRLVDSAIDFIV
;
A
#
# COMPACT_ATOMS: atom_id res chain seq x y z
N MET A 1 14.25 3.92 -17.03
CA MET A 1 12.91 4.51 -17.02
C MET A 1 11.93 3.35 -17.09
N HIS A 2 11.44 2.87 -15.94
CA HIS A 2 10.47 1.77 -15.92
C HIS A 2 9.11 2.34 -16.29
N SER A 3 8.68 2.05 -17.50
CA SER A 3 7.39 2.46 -18.03
C SER A 3 6.31 1.59 -17.41
N PHE A 4 5.36 2.19 -16.72
CA PHE A 4 4.06 1.58 -16.49
C PHE A 4 3.31 1.71 -17.82
N ASP A 5 3.11 0.60 -18.48
CA ASP A 5 2.36 0.58 -19.73
C ASP A 5 0.85 0.63 -19.45
N ARG A 6 0.07 0.95 -20.47
CA ARG A 6 -1.38 1.21 -20.50
C ARG A 6 -2.18 0.60 -19.34
N PRO A 7 -3.21 1.29 -18.84
CA PRO A 7 -4.05 0.77 -17.76
C PRO A 7 -4.59 -0.61 -18.15
N VAL A 8 -4.29 -1.61 -17.32
CA VAL A 8 -4.68 -3.01 -17.57
C VAL A 8 -6.18 -3.20 -17.42
N VAL A 9 -6.83 -2.32 -16.65
CA VAL A 9 -8.28 -2.29 -16.43
C VAL A 9 -8.73 -0.84 -16.42
N THR A 10 -9.25 -0.36 -17.52
CA THR A 10 -9.99 0.91 -17.55
C THR A 10 -11.41 0.62 -17.11
N THR A 11 -11.66 0.67 -15.84
CA THR A 11 -13.02 0.54 -15.32
C THR A 11 -13.56 1.95 -15.13
N THR A 12 -14.67 2.26 -15.79
CA THR A 12 -15.38 3.55 -15.70
C THR A 12 -16.01 3.69 -14.30
N TYR A 13 -15.19 3.64 -13.24
CA TYR A 13 -15.65 3.90 -11.89
C TYR A 13 -15.63 5.40 -11.63
N ARG A 14 -16.79 5.96 -11.43
CA ARG A 14 -16.99 7.39 -11.16
C ARG A 14 -16.49 7.83 -9.79
N ASN A 15 -15.99 6.91 -8.94
CA ASN A 15 -15.60 7.21 -7.57
C ASN A 15 -14.21 6.62 -7.23
N SER A 16 -13.20 7.47 -7.21
CA SER A 16 -11.83 7.10 -6.82
C SER A 16 -11.74 6.52 -5.40
N GLY A 17 -12.63 6.93 -4.50
CA GLY A 17 -12.69 6.38 -3.15
C GLY A 17 -13.10 4.91 -3.11
N GLN A 18 -14.06 4.50 -3.95
CA GLN A 18 -14.46 3.10 -4.06
C GLN A 18 -13.34 2.24 -4.65
N ALA A 19 -12.66 2.74 -5.68
CA ALA A 19 -11.51 2.04 -6.26
C ALA A 19 -10.39 1.85 -5.23
N MET A 20 -10.12 2.87 -4.41
CA MET A 20 -9.11 2.83 -3.38
C MET A 20 -9.45 1.84 -2.26
N ALA A 21 -10.70 1.82 -1.79
CA ALA A 21 -11.18 0.86 -0.80
C ALA A 21 -11.08 -0.58 -1.33
N ALA A 22 -11.56 -0.81 -2.56
CA ALA A 22 -11.47 -2.13 -3.18
C ALA A 22 -10.03 -2.60 -3.39
N PHE A 23 -9.12 -1.68 -3.72
CA PHE A 23 -7.69 -1.98 -3.86
C PHE A 23 -7.07 -2.43 -2.54
N PHE A 24 -7.38 -1.72 -1.46
CA PHE A 24 -6.93 -2.09 -0.12
C PHE A 24 -7.48 -3.46 0.31
N ASP A 25 -8.80 -3.66 0.18
CA ASP A 25 -9.45 -4.92 0.55
C ASP A 25 -8.88 -6.11 -0.23
N ALA A 26 -8.60 -5.91 -1.53
CA ALA A 26 -7.98 -6.93 -2.37
C ALA A 26 -6.55 -7.28 -1.92
N ALA A 27 -5.75 -6.26 -1.57
CA ALA A 27 -4.39 -6.47 -1.08
C ALA A 27 -4.40 -7.25 0.24
N MET A 28 -5.28 -6.89 1.17
CA MET A 28 -5.45 -7.59 2.43
C MET A 28 -5.93 -9.04 2.23
N ALA A 29 -6.91 -9.28 1.34
CA ALA A 29 -7.39 -10.62 1.03
C ALA A 29 -6.32 -11.49 0.35
N ALA A 30 -5.45 -10.87 -0.45
CA ALA A 30 -4.32 -11.54 -1.09
C ALA A 30 -3.09 -11.70 -0.18
N GLN A 31 -3.11 -11.12 1.03
CA GLN A 31 -1.98 -11.08 1.97
C GLN A 31 -0.72 -10.42 1.36
N LEU A 32 -0.91 -9.27 0.73
CA LEU A 32 0.15 -8.50 0.09
C LEU A 32 0.39 -7.20 0.84
N ALA A 33 1.63 -6.74 0.82
CA ALA A 33 1.99 -5.43 1.34
C ALA A 33 1.36 -4.32 0.48
N VAL A 34 0.75 -3.33 1.13
CA VAL A 34 0.03 -2.24 0.47
C VAL A 34 0.35 -0.90 1.15
N ALA A 35 0.50 0.14 0.35
CA ALA A 35 0.55 1.50 0.83
C ALA A 35 -0.44 2.38 0.07
N LEU A 36 -1.13 3.27 0.80
CA LEU A 36 -2.07 4.24 0.25
C LEU A 36 -1.66 5.63 0.74
N TRP A 37 -1.62 6.59 -0.17
CA TRP A 37 -1.32 7.98 0.21
C TRP A 37 -2.01 8.97 -0.71
N ARG A 38 -2.03 10.21 -0.25
CA ARG A 38 -2.44 11.35 -1.06
C ARG A 38 -1.44 12.48 -0.83
N GLN A 39 -0.91 13.00 -1.90
CA GLN A 39 -0.02 14.16 -1.81
C GLN A 39 -0.79 15.41 -1.35
N PRO A 40 -0.20 16.26 -0.52
CA PRO A 40 -0.79 17.54 -0.15
C PRO A 40 -1.13 18.35 -1.40
N GLY A 41 -2.35 18.89 -1.46
CA GLY A 41 -2.85 19.65 -2.62
C GLY A 41 -3.31 18.81 -3.81
N SER A 42 -3.12 17.48 -3.79
CA SER A 42 -3.64 16.60 -4.84
C SER A 42 -5.08 16.20 -4.58
N ALA A 43 -5.92 16.21 -5.63
CA ALA A 43 -7.27 15.67 -5.57
C ALA A 43 -7.29 14.14 -5.69
N SER A 44 -6.24 13.52 -6.23
CA SER A 44 -6.16 12.08 -6.46
C SER A 44 -5.33 11.38 -5.39
N SER A 45 -5.84 10.25 -4.91
CA SER A 45 -5.11 9.32 -4.06
C SER A 45 -4.34 8.32 -4.92
N GLN A 46 -3.27 7.79 -4.37
CA GLN A 46 -2.45 6.76 -4.99
C GLN A 46 -2.31 5.57 -4.05
N ALA A 47 -2.13 4.38 -4.61
CA ALA A 47 -1.84 3.18 -3.84
C ALA A 47 -0.90 2.27 -4.60
N VAL A 48 -0.08 1.51 -3.87
CA VAL A 48 0.80 0.48 -4.44
C VAL A 48 0.64 -0.83 -3.70
N VAL A 49 0.86 -1.92 -4.43
CA VAL A 49 0.94 -3.28 -3.88
C VAL A 49 2.25 -3.91 -4.31
N ASP A 50 2.89 -4.56 -3.36
CA ASP A 50 4.09 -5.39 -3.58
C ASP A 50 3.68 -6.85 -3.76
N LEU A 51 3.95 -7.41 -4.92
CA LEU A 51 3.65 -8.80 -5.26
C LEU A 51 4.70 -9.79 -4.74
N SER A 52 5.76 -9.33 -4.07
CA SER A 52 6.78 -10.23 -3.51
C SER A 52 6.28 -10.99 -2.28
N GLY A 53 5.31 -10.43 -1.58
CA GLY A 53 4.74 -11.00 -0.36
C GLY A 53 4.62 -9.96 0.76
N PRO A 54 4.70 -10.37 2.02
CA PRO A 54 4.61 -9.46 3.15
C PRO A 54 5.78 -8.48 3.17
N THR A 55 5.54 -7.31 3.76
CA THR A 55 6.55 -6.25 3.88
C THR A 55 7.82 -6.76 4.56
N GLN A 56 8.96 -6.40 3.99
CA GLN A 56 10.27 -6.75 4.51
C GLN A 56 11.04 -5.46 4.87
N PRO A 57 11.74 -5.43 6.01
CA PRO A 57 12.70 -4.38 6.26
C PRO A 57 13.76 -4.37 5.15
N ALA A 58 14.07 -3.22 4.62
CA ALA A 58 15.04 -3.10 3.55
C ALA A 58 15.84 -1.79 3.69
N ALA A 59 17.13 -1.86 3.39
CA ALA A 59 17.92 -0.65 3.22
C ALA A 59 17.35 0.19 2.06
N ILE A 60 17.30 1.50 2.26
CA ILE A 60 16.87 2.42 1.20
C ILE A 60 18.03 2.60 0.24
N ASP A 61 17.83 2.21 -1.00
CA ASP A 61 18.73 2.52 -2.09
C ASP A 61 18.08 3.58 -3.00
N PHE A 62 18.51 4.82 -2.82
CA PHE A 62 18.04 5.95 -3.64
C PHE A 62 18.56 5.90 -5.09
N GLN A 63 19.55 5.05 -5.40
CA GLN A 63 20.05 4.84 -6.75
C GLN A 63 19.27 3.75 -7.48
N SER A 64 18.45 2.98 -6.78
CA SER A 64 17.58 1.98 -7.39
C SER A 64 16.56 2.66 -8.29
N ALA A 65 16.49 2.23 -9.53
CA ALA A 65 15.48 2.66 -10.48
C ALA A 65 14.10 2.05 -10.22
N GLU A 66 13.97 1.15 -9.25
CA GLU A 66 12.70 0.49 -8.93
C GLU A 66 11.80 1.41 -8.11
N PRO A 67 10.60 1.74 -8.62
CA PRO A 67 9.65 2.54 -7.86
C PRO A 67 9.16 1.76 -6.63
N ALA A 68 9.15 2.45 -5.48
CA ALA A 68 8.69 1.87 -4.22
C ALA A 68 8.13 2.97 -3.31
N PHE A 69 7.21 2.60 -2.45
CA PHE A 69 6.85 3.39 -1.29
C PHE A 69 7.80 3.04 -0.14
N VAL A 70 8.35 4.04 0.51
CA VAL A 70 9.27 3.86 1.64
C VAL A 70 8.67 4.50 2.87
N PHE A 71 8.54 3.71 3.92
CA PHE A 71 8.16 4.17 5.23
C PHE A 71 9.38 4.06 6.15
N SER A 72 9.92 5.22 6.54
CA SER A 72 11.13 5.29 7.38
C SER A 72 10.77 5.72 8.78
N PRO A 73 11.29 5.05 9.82
CA PRO A 73 11.14 5.54 11.18
C PRO A 73 11.78 6.92 11.32
N PHE A 74 11.22 7.75 12.17
CA PHE A 74 11.70 9.13 12.40
C PHE A 74 13.10 9.15 13.02
N PHE A 75 13.41 8.14 13.83
CA PHE A 75 14.74 7.89 14.39
C PHE A 75 15.24 6.53 13.94
N SER A 76 16.48 6.49 13.49
CA SER A 76 17.22 5.24 13.34
C SER A 76 17.60 4.74 14.74
N GLN A 77 16.68 4.07 15.43
CA GLN A 77 17.03 3.26 16.59
C GLN A 77 17.75 2.01 16.09
N GLU A 78 18.77 1.57 16.85
CA GLU A 78 19.45 0.31 16.53
C GLU A 78 18.41 -0.81 16.36
N GLY A 79 18.34 -1.38 15.15
CA GLY A 79 17.46 -2.49 14.82
C GLY A 79 16.17 -2.13 14.05
N LYS A 80 15.74 -0.86 13.99
CA LYS A 80 14.58 -0.46 13.17
C LYS A 80 15.02 -0.02 11.77
N GLN A 81 14.73 -0.85 10.79
CA GLN A 81 15.00 -0.54 9.38
C GLN A 81 13.76 0.05 8.70
N PRO A 82 13.94 0.87 7.66
CA PRO A 82 12.83 1.32 6.84
C PRO A 82 12.08 0.15 6.22
N LEU A 83 10.77 0.33 6.02
CA LEU A 83 9.94 -0.58 5.26
C LEU A 83 9.89 -0.14 3.81
N ARG A 84 10.06 -1.07 2.90
CA ARG A 84 9.95 -0.83 1.46
C ARG A 84 8.81 -1.67 0.90
N ILE A 85 7.89 -1.01 0.22
CA ILE A 85 6.78 -1.62 -0.52
C ILE A 85 7.01 -1.31 -1.99
N ARG A 86 7.32 -2.32 -2.79
CA ARG A 86 7.58 -2.15 -4.23
C ARG A 86 6.28 -1.79 -4.94
N ALA A 87 6.37 -0.94 -5.95
CA ALA A 87 5.23 -0.58 -6.77
C ALA A 87 5.10 -1.58 -7.94
N ASP A 88 4.77 -2.84 -7.65
CA ASP A 88 4.49 -3.83 -8.68
C ASP A 88 3.12 -3.61 -9.33
N VAL A 89 2.14 -3.15 -8.52
CA VAL A 89 0.83 -2.67 -8.99
C VAL A 89 0.61 -1.28 -8.42
N LEU A 90 0.19 -0.35 -9.25
CA LEU A 90 -0.09 1.05 -8.92
C LEU A 90 -1.54 1.38 -9.24
N LEU A 91 -2.25 2.01 -8.32
CA LEU A 91 -3.54 2.64 -8.56
C LEU A 91 -3.37 4.16 -8.52
N CYS A 92 -3.77 4.84 -9.60
CA CYS A 92 -3.82 6.29 -9.67
C CYS A 92 -5.27 6.73 -9.91
N GLY A 93 -5.91 7.31 -8.91
CA GLY A 93 -7.35 7.59 -8.98
C GLY A 93 -8.18 6.30 -9.12
N ALA A 94 -8.63 5.99 -10.34
CA ALA A 94 -9.35 4.75 -10.65
C ALA A 94 -8.59 3.84 -11.66
N ASP A 95 -7.43 4.28 -12.13
CA ASP A 95 -6.64 3.57 -13.15
C ASP A 95 -5.63 2.63 -12.50
N LEU A 96 -5.78 1.33 -12.79
CA LEU A 96 -4.90 0.28 -12.31
C LEU A 96 -3.79 0.00 -13.33
N HIS A 97 -2.54 0.10 -12.89
CA HIS A 97 -1.36 -0.15 -13.68
C HIS A 97 -0.55 -1.29 -13.05
N ALA A 98 -0.08 -2.22 -13.85
CA ALA A 98 0.85 -3.25 -13.42
C ALA A 98 2.22 -3.06 -14.06
N ARG A 99 3.26 -3.54 -13.39
CA ARG A 99 4.61 -3.60 -13.95
C ARG A 99 4.63 -4.59 -15.11
N GLN A 100 5.31 -4.24 -16.21
CA GLN A 100 5.38 -5.08 -17.42
C GLN A 100 6.03 -6.45 -17.21
N GLU A 101 7.09 -6.47 -16.41
CA GLU A 101 7.90 -7.68 -16.19
C GLU A 101 7.57 -8.27 -14.81
N LEU A 102 6.60 -9.17 -14.80
CA LEU A 102 6.31 -9.99 -13.63
C LEU A 102 6.87 -11.40 -13.85
N TRP A 103 7.72 -11.86 -12.94
CA TRP A 103 8.16 -13.26 -12.95
C TRP A 103 7.02 -14.20 -12.50
N ASN A 104 7.12 -15.50 -12.78
CA ASN A 104 5.99 -16.43 -12.65
C ASN A 104 5.25 -16.39 -11.29
N GLY A 105 5.98 -16.30 -10.16
CA GLY A 105 5.36 -16.20 -8.84
C GLY A 105 4.59 -14.90 -8.61
N GLN A 106 5.06 -13.78 -9.15
CA GLN A 106 4.37 -12.49 -9.09
C GLN A 106 3.13 -12.48 -9.99
N ARG A 107 3.19 -13.13 -11.15
CA ARG A 107 2.03 -13.22 -12.06
C ARG A 107 0.86 -13.92 -11.40
N GLN A 108 1.07 -15.05 -10.73
CA GLN A 108 0.03 -15.76 -10.02
C GLN A 108 -0.57 -14.90 -8.87
N ARG A 109 0.26 -14.18 -8.11
CA ARG A 109 -0.20 -13.27 -7.07
C ARG A 109 -0.96 -12.09 -7.66
N TYR A 110 -0.52 -11.57 -8.79
CA TYR A 110 -1.21 -10.52 -9.52
C TYR A 110 -2.61 -10.96 -9.96
N GLU A 111 -2.73 -12.12 -10.58
CA GLU A 111 -4.02 -12.68 -11.01
C GLU A 111 -4.99 -12.84 -9.82
N ARG A 112 -4.47 -13.36 -8.71
CA ARG A 112 -5.25 -13.48 -7.47
C ARG A 112 -5.68 -12.11 -6.92
N PHE A 113 -4.77 -11.14 -6.88
CA PHE A 113 -5.07 -9.78 -6.46
C PHE A 113 -6.14 -9.14 -7.35
N VAL A 114 -6.01 -9.23 -8.68
CA VAL A 114 -6.98 -8.68 -9.62
C VAL A 114 -8.36 -9.31 -9.45
N ALA A 115 -8.42 -10.63 -9.22
CA ALA A 115 -9.69 -11.31 -8.96
C ALA A 115 -10.38 -10.77 -7.69
N PHE A 116 -9.63 -10.56 -6.60
CA PHE A 116 -10.16 -9.94 -5.39
C PHE A 116 -10.56 -8.48 -5.61
N TYR A 117 -9.79 -7.72 -6.37
CA TYR A 117 -10.08 -6.33 -6.69
C TYR A 117 -11.39 -6.19 -7.47
N GLN A 118 -11.59 -7.01 -8.48
CA GLN A 118 -12.82 -7.03 -9.26
C GLN A 118 -14.04 -7.45 -8.41
N ALA A 119 -13.88 -8.45 -7.55
CA ALA A 119 -14.92 -8.87 -6.63
C ALA A 119 -15.30 -7.76 -5.62
N ALA A 120 -14.32 -7.06 -5.07
CA ALA A 120 -14.54 -5.94 -4.16
C ALA A 120 -15.26 -4.77 -4.86
N LEU A 121 -14.88 -4.46 -6.10
CA LEU A 121 -15.56 -3.45 -6.93
C LEU A 121 -17.02 -3.81 -7.23
N ALA A 122 -17.32 -5.11 -7.40
CA ALA A 122 -18.68 -5.61 -7.59
C ALA A 122 -19.49 -5.65 -6.28
N GLY A 123 -18.93 -5.21 -5.16
CA GLY A 123 -19.59 -5.22 -3.85
C GLY A 123 -19.74 -6.63 -3.26
N GLN A 124 -19.00 -7.62 -3.75
CA GLN A 124 -19.00 -8.95 -3.16
C GLN A 124 -18.22 -8.92 -1.83
N PRO A 125 -18.81 -9.41 -0.73
CA PRO A 125 -18.13 -9.44 0.54
C PRO A 125 -16.93 -10.39 0.42
N GLN A 126 -15.75 -9.83 0.50
CA GLN A 126 -14.53 -10.62 0.67
C GLN A 126 -14.48 -11.08 2.12
N ALA A 127 -13.94 -12.27 2.38
CA ALA A 127 -13.75 -12.75 3.74
C ALA A 127 -12.89 -11.72 4.49
N ALA A 128 -13.58 -10.82 5.16
CA ALA A 128 -12.97 -9.66 5.78
C ALA A 128 -12.11 -10.12 6.96
N GLN A 129 -10.82 -10.05 6.79
CA GLN A 129 -9.99 -9.74 7.94
C GLN A 129 -10.54 -8.41 8.48
N ARG A 130 -11.22 -8.46 9.63
CA ARG A 130 -11.76 -7.25 10.26
C ARG A 130 -10.57 -6.35 10.58
N TRP A 131 -10.51 -5.24 9.89
CA TRP A 131 -9.65 -4.14 10.25
C TRP A 131 -10.09 -3.64 11.63
N HIS A 132 -9.35 -3.94 12.65
CA HIS A 132 -9.45 -3.24 13.91
C HIS A 132 -8.64 -1.96 13.76
N ALA A 133 -9.31 -0.88 13.34
CA ALA A 133 -8.70 0.42 13.57
C ALA A 133 -8.34 0.48 15.06
N PRO A 134 -7.09 0.76 15.42
CA PRO A 134 -6.76 0.99 16.81
C PRO A 134 -7.74 2.07 17.31
N SER A 135 -8.37 1.80 18.44
CA SER A 135 -9.21 2.79 19.13
C SER A 135 -8.47 4.11 19.04
N LYS A 136 -9.12 5.16 18.47
CA LYS A 136 -8.50 6.45 18.19
C LYS A 136 -7.50 6.76 19.30
N PRO A 137 -6.20 6.90 19.00
CA PRO A 137 -5.30 7.39 20.01
C PRO A 137 -5.88 8.71 20.46
N GLN A 138 -6.25 8.84 21.72
CA GLN A 138 -6.56 10.15 22.27
C GLN A 138 -5.34 10.98 21.96
N ALA A 139 -5.52 12.01 21.12
CA ALA A 139 -4.43 12.90 20.79
C ALA A 139 -3.84 13.38 22.13
N PRO A 140 -2.57 13.12 22.40
CA PRO A 140 -1.96 13.61 23.62
C PRO A 140 -2.12 15.12 23.65
N HIS A 141 -2.68 15.64 24.75
CA HIS A 141 -2.88 17.08 24.93
C HIS A 141 -1.56 17.85 25.18
N SER A 142 -0.44 17.15 25.23
CA SER A 142 0.88 17.74 25.26
C SER A 142 1.69 17.19 24.10
N SER A 143 2.30 18.05 23.32
CA SER A 143 3.25 17.73 22.28
C SER A 143 4.58 17.30 22.92
N ASP A 144 4.57 16.21 23.67
CA ASP A 144 5.80 15.55 24.04
C ASP A 144 6.31 14.84 22.79
N TYR A 145 7.43 15.31 22.29
CA TYR A 145 8.10 14.80 21.09
C TYR A 145 8.39 13.29 21.23
N ASP A 146 8.75 12.83 22.42
CA ASP A 146 9.02 11.41 22.71
C ASP A 146 7.74 10.56 22.61
N GLU A 147 6.60 11.11 22.99
CA GLU A 147 5.31 10.44 22.87
C GLU A 147 4.84 10.38 21.41
N TYR A 148 5.05 11.45 20.64
CA TYR A 148 4.80 11.44 19.20
C TYR A 148 5.64 10.39 18.49
N CYS A 149 6.93 10.30 18.80
CA CYS A 149 7.82 9.30 18.22
C CYS A 149 7.40 7.87 18.58
N ARG A 150 6.97 7.62 19.83
CA ARG A 150 6.43 6.31 20.24
C ARG A 150 5.15 5.95 19.49
N LEU A 151 4.28 6.91 19.21
CA LEU A 151 3.06 6.69 18.42
C LEU A 151 3.38 6.32 16.97
N VAL A 152 4.35 7.00 16.36
CA VAL A 152 4.82 6.68 15.01
C VAL A 152 5.45 5.30 14.96
N ASP A 153 6.31 4.98 15.92
CA ASP A 153 6.95 3.66 16.04
C ASP A 153 5.92 2.54 16.23
N SER A 154 4.92 2.77 17.08
CA SER A 154 3.83 1.82 17.30
C SER A 154 2.98 1.62 16.03
N ALA A 155 2.78 2.68 15.23
CA ALA A 155 2.09 2.57 13.95
C ALA A 155 2.90 1.74 12.94
N ILE A 156 4.23 1.87 12.94
CA ILE A 156 5.13 1.05 12.11
C ILE A 156 5.04 -0.42 12.51
N ASP A 157 5.11 -0.70 13.81
CA ASP A 157 5.04 -2.08 14.34
C ASP A 157 3.68 -2.75 14.04
N PHE A 158 2.64 -1.95 13.80
CA PHE A 158 1.30 -2.45 13.44
C PHE A 158 1.15 -2.79 11.94
N ILE A 159 1.96 -2.15 11.08
CA ILE A 159 1.92 -2.36 9.62
C ILE A 159 2.74 -3.61 9.21
N VAL A 160 3.63 -4.09 10.06
CA VAL A 160 4.48 -5.27 9.85
C VAL A 160 3.77 -6.54 10.32
#